data_7b4ace69a9f07d5c6bb9d7447710645b
#
_entry.id   7b4ace69a9f07d5c6bb9d7447710645b
#
_cell.length_a   1.000
_cell.length_b   1.000
_cell.length_c   1.000
_cell.angle_alpha   90.00
_cell.angle_beta   90.00
_cell.angle_gamma   90.00
#
_symmetry.space_group_name_H-M   'P 1'
#
loop_
_entity.id
_entity.type
_entity.pdbx_description
1 polymer ?
#
loop_
_entity_poly.entity_id
_entity_poly.type
_entity_poly.pdbx_seq_one_letter_code
_entity_poly.pdbx_strand_id
1 'polypeptide(L)'
;MSRIIPRTLAITLLITSPGLASANPVSWSGNSHFYDVVSVPGTISWDDANAAAIAAGGYLATITSRAENDFVFLLVNNATYWHDASGPWLGGFQSPATQQAAANWHWVTGEAWNYTNWQPGQPNDSGGKAEDKLQFGFAPRVSTWNDIMSIDPTPAYRPLAYVVEWDHDPLAPSLEIRGSPLELCWQTATNRFYQLLCSSDLTTNQWVPLHTNWVSGDGTRHCEIDVNPAGSPKKFYRLLTTNAPPH
;
A
#
# COMPACT_ATOMS: atom_id res chain seq x y z
N MET A 1 -26.13 36.27 37.56
CA MET A 1 -25.43 36.44 36.29
C MET A 1 -24.89 35.09 35.88
N SER A 2 -25.59 34.39 35.00
CA SER A 2 -25.22 33.05 34.53
C SER A 2 -24.32 33.18 33.30
N ARG A 3 -23.10 32.65 33.37
CA ARG A 3 -22.16 32.64 32.22
C ARG A 3 -22.51 31.46 31.30
N ILE A 4 -22.95 31.77 30.11
CA ILE A 4 -23.12 30.81 29.02
C ILE A 4 -21.72 30.56 28.42
N ILE A 5 -21.25 29.31 28.54
CA ILE A 5 -20.03 28.84 27.87
C ILE A 5 -20.45 28.35 26.47
N PRO A 6 -19.89 28.90 25.37
CA PRO A 6 -20.19 28.40 24.06
C PRO A 6 -19.61 27.00 23.86
N ARG A 7 -20.47 26.03 23.54
CA ARG A 7 -20.06 24.72 23.06
C ARG A 7 -19.50 24.88 21.65
N THR A 8 -18.20 24.76 21.50
CA THR A 8 -17.56 24.64 20.20
C THR A 8 -17.97 23.30 19.59
N LEU A 9 -18.78 23.35 18.54
CA LEU A 9 -19.15 22.20 17.73
C LEU A 9 -17.93 21.82 16.87
N ALA A 10 -17.20 20.79 17.25
CA ALA A 10 -16.17 20.21 16.39
C ALA A 10 -16.88 19.47 15.23
N ILE A 11 -16.88 20.06 14.06
CA ILE A 11 -17.28 19.39 12.82
C ILE A 11 -16.12 18.50 12.43
N THR A 12 -16.22 17.22 12.75
CA THR A 12 -15.34 16.20 12.19
C THR A 12 -15.76 15.99 10.74
N LEU A 13 -15.00 16.56 9.82
CA LEU A 13 -15.14 16.29 8.40
C LEU A 13 -14.71 14.82 8.19
N LEU A 14 -15.66 13.91 8.05
CA LEU A 14 -15.38 12.56 7.54
C LEU A 14 -14.98 12.74 6.07
N ILE A 15 -13.68 12.78 5.81
CA ILE A 15 -13.15 12.53 4.48
C ILE A 15 -13.33 11.03 4.26
N THR A 16 -14.42 10.66 3.61
CA THR A 16 -14.53 9.31 3.04
C THR A 16 -13.51 9.25 1.91
N SER A 17 -12.35 8.68 2.20
CA SER A 17 -11.44 8.24 1.14
C SER A 17 -12.25 7.39 0.17
N PRO A 18 -12.18 7.62 -1.15
CA PRO A 18 -12.77 6.68 -2.10
C PRO A 18 -12.15 5.33 -1.80
N GLY A 19 -12.99 4.39 -1.34
CA GLY A 19 -12.51 3.09 -0.92
C GLY A 19 -11.69 2.47 -2.03
N LEU A 20 -10.45 2.10 -1.73
CA LEU A 20 -9.69 1.18 -2.55
C LEU A 20 -10.57 -0.04 -2.76
N ALA A 21 -10.99 -0.30 -4.00
CA ALA A 21 -11.71 -1.52 -4.32
C ALA A 21 -10.81 -2.68 -3.91
N SER A 22 -11.25 -3.41 -2.86
CA SER A 22 -10.67 -4.66 -2.37
C SER A 22 -9.15 -4.71 -2.41
N ALA A 23 -8.47 -3.92 -1.57
CA ALA A 23 -7.03 -4.08 -1.37
C ALA A 23 -6.76 -5.48 -0.82
N ASN A 24 -6.02 -6.26 -1.56
CA ASN A 24 -5.57 -7.59 -1.14
C ASN A 24 -4.03 -7.65 -1.21
N PRO A 25 -3.34 -6.87 -0.36
CA PRO A 25 -1.90 -6.73 -0.42
C PRO A 25 -1.20 -8.07 -0.26
N VAL A 26 -0.24 -8.32 -1.12
CA VAL A 26 0.59 -9.54 -1.11
C VAL A 26 1.97 -9.19 -0.59
N SER A 27 2.39 -9.86 0.47
CA SER A 27 3.74 -9.70 1.02
C SER A 27 4.78 -10.36 0.12
N TRP A 28 5.87 -9.65 -0.12
CA TRP A 28 7.06 -10.21 -0.75
C TRP A 28 8.17 -10.45 0.28
N SER A 29 8.66 -11.68 0.35
CA SER A 29 9.67 -12.07 1.35
C SER A 29 11.06 -11.48 1.09
N GLY A 30 11.30 -10.89 -0.09
CA GLY A 30 12.60 -10.33 -0.45
C GLY A 30 12.94 -9.05 0.30
N ASN A 31 11.93 -8.22 0.63
CA ASN A 31 12.11 -7.00 1.41
C ASN A 31 11.10 -6.86 2.57
N SER A 32 10.16 -7.80 2.69
CA SER A 32 9.05 -7.77 3.65
C SER A 32 8.02 -6.67 3.38
N HIS A 33 8.04 -6.05 2.21
CA HIS A 33 7.03 -5.08 1.78
C HIS A 33 5.77 -5.78 1.26
N PHE A 34 4.72 -4.99 1.11
CA PHE A 34 3.41 -5.42 0.62
C PHE A 34 3.08 -4.70 -0.68
N TYR A 35 2.46 -5.40 -1.61
CA TYR A 35 2.14 -4.91 -2.95
C TYR A 35 0.70 -5.21 -3.31
N ASP A 36 0.04 -4.28 -4.01
CA ASP A 36 -1.27 -4.51 -4.61
C ASP A 36 -1.37 -3.81 -5.97
N VAL A 37 -2.24 -4.33 -6.81
CA VAL A 37 -2.53 -3.75 -8.13
C VAL A 37 -3.90 -3.09 -8.09
N VAL A 38 -3.92 -1.79 -8.26
CA VAL A 38 -5.15 -1.00 -8.25
C VAL A 38 -5.54 -0.69 -9.69
N SER A 39 -6.70 -1.19 -10.13
CA SER A 39 -7.31 -0.83 -11.41
C SER A 39 -8.33 0.29 -11.21
N VAL A 40 -8.46 1.15 -12.22
CA VAL A 40 -9.44 2.24 -12.20
C VAL A 40 -10.45 2.11 -13.34
N PRO A 41 -11.67 2.62 -13.16
CA PRO A 41 -12.61 2.75 -14.27
C PRO A 41 -12.09 3.77 -15.30
N GLY A 42 -11.63 3.31 -16.44
CA GLY A 42 -10.99 4.15 -17.47
C GLY A 42 -9.48 4.22 -17.29
N THR A 43 -8.86 5.35 -17.59
CA THR A 43 -7.41 5.55 -17.52
C THR A 43 -7.02 6.51 -16.39
N ILE A 44 -5.78 6.40 -15.92
CA ILE A 44 -5.25 7.24 -14.85
C ILE A 44 -3.90 7.85 -15.27
N SER A 45 -3.67 9.12 -14.92
CA SER A 45 -2.35 9.74 -15.06
C SER A 45 -1.38 9.20 -14.02
N TRP A 46 -0.07 9.32 -14.29
CA TRP A 46 0.92 8.91 -13.29
C TRP A 46 0.82 9.77 -12.02
N ASP A 47 0.57 11.07 -12.17
CA ASP A 47 0.46 11.99 -11.04
C ASP A 47 -0.74 11.65 -10.14
N ASP A 48 -1.89 11.31 -10.76
CA ASP A 48 -3.08 10.88 -10.01
C ASP A 48 -2.87 9.51 -9.36
N ALA A 49 -2.19 8.58 -10.03
CA ALA A 49 -1.84 7.28 -9.49
C ALA A 49 -0.90 7.41 -8.28
N ASN A 50 0.12 8.28 -8.38
CA ASN A 50 1.03 8.58 -7.28
C ASN A 50 0.30 9.22 -6.09
N ALA A 51 -0.57 10.19 -6.35
CA ALA A 51 -1.38 10.80 -5.30
C ALA A 51 -2.31 9.76 -4.62
N ALA A 52 -2.90 8.86 -5.40
CA ALA A 52 -3.76 7.79 -4.87
C ALA A 52 -2.97 6.78 -4.04
N ALA A 53 -1.76 6.39 -4.46
CA ALA A 53 -0.89 5.51 -3.69
C ALA A 53 -0.49 6.13 -2.34
N ILE A 54 -0.14 7.43 -2.33
CA ILE A 54 0.16 8.19 -1.10
C ILE A 54 -1.08 8.26 -0.20
N ALA A 55 -2.25 8.54 -0.76
CA ALA A 55 -3.51 8.58 0.01
C ALA A 55 -3.88 7.22 0.62
N ALA A 56 -3.42 6.12 0.02
CA ALA A 56 -3.53 4.77 0.54
C ALA A 56 -2.49 4.43 1.63
N GLY A 57 -1.62 5.38 2.00
CA GLY A 57 -0.55 5.19 2.98
C GLY A 57 0.66 4.42 2.46
N GLY A 58 0.77 4.26 1.14
CA GLY A 58 1.91 3.64 0.43
C GLY A 58 2.53 4.60 -0.58
N TYR A 59 3.11 4.03 -1.62
CA TYR A 59 3.72 4.75 -2.74
C TYR A 59 3.62 3.91 -4.02
N LEU A 60 3.84 4.49 -5.19
CA LEU A 60 3.96 3.70 -6.42
C LEU A 60 5.18 2.79 -6.33
N ALA A 61 5.01 1.52 -6.72
CA ALA A 61 6.01 0.48 -6.51
C ALA A 61 7.40 0.85 -7.06
N THR A 62 8.39 0.67 -6.20
CA THR A 62 9.81 0.85 -6.44
C THR A 62 10.46 -0.50 -6.66
N ILE A 63 11.12 -0.70 -7.79
CA ILE A 63 11.67 -2.01 -8.16
C ILE A 63 13.21 -1.93 -8.20
N THR A 64 13.85 -2.51 -7.20
CA THR A 64 15.30 -2.40 -6.98
C THR A 64 16.08 -3.64 -7.39
N SER A 65 15.38 -4.71 -7.76
CA SER A 65 16.01 -5.97 -8.14
C SER A 65 15.18 -6.73 -9.19
N ARG A 66 15.85 -7.67 -9.89
CA ARG A 66 15.16 -8.58 -10.81
C ARG A 66 14.11 -9.44 -10.12
N ALA A 67 14.43 -9.96 -8.92
CA ALA A 67 13.50 -10.82 -8.19
C ALA A 67 12.22 -10.07 -7.80
N GLU A 68 12.34 -8.81 -7.42
CA GLU A 68 11.23 -7.92 -7.14
C GLU A 68 10.42 -7.63 -8.41
N ASN A 69 11.09 -7.32 -9.51
CA ASN A 69 10.43 -7.12 -10.80
C ASN A 69 9.62 -8.35 -11.24
N ASP A 70 10.19 -9.54 -11.10
CA ASP A 70 9.54 -10.78 -11.45
C ASP A 70 8.32 -11.03 -10.54
N PHE A 71 8.44 -10.73 -9.23
CA PHE A 71 7.32 -10.82 -8.29
C PHE A 71 6.21 -9.82 -8.62
N VAL A 72 6.54 -8.53 -8.79
CA VAL A 72 5.54 -7.49 -9.12
C VAL A 72 4.88 -7.79 -10.46
N PHE A 73 5.63 -8.28 -11.44
CA PHE A 73 5.07 -8.67 -12.74
C PHE A 73 4.04 -9.79 -12.60
N LEU A 74 4.24 -10.77 -11.72
CA LEU A 74 3.23 -11.83 -11.47
C LEU A 74 1.90 -11.25 -10.99
N LEU A 75 1.91 -10.18 -10.18
CA LEU A 75 0.70 -9.52 -9.71
C LEU A 75 -0.06 -8.82 -10.85
N VAL A 76 0.67 -8.19 -11.76
CA VAL A 76 0.09 -7.42 -12.88
C VAL A 76 -0.17 -8.26 -14.13
N ASN A 77 0.23 -9.52 -14.18
CA ASN A 77 0.07 -10.38 -15.37
C ASN A 77 -1.37 -10.87 -15.56
N ASN A 78 -2.30 -9.94 -15.55
CA ASN A 78 -3.71 -10.16 -15.83
C ASN A 78 -4.18 -9.11 -16.84
N ALA A 79 -4.93 -9.53 -17.86
CA ALA A 79 -5.39 -8.65 -18.95
C ALA A 79 -6.19 -7.44 -18.46
N THR A 80 -6.86 -7.54 -17.31
CA THR A 80 -7.67 -6.45 -16.74
C THR A 80 -6.86 -5.23 -16.31
N TYR A 81 -5.55 -5.38 -16.14
CA TYR A 81 -4.65 -4.29 -15.72
C TYR A 81 -3.94 -3.62 -16.90
N TRP A 82 -4.15 -4.11 -18.13
CA TRP A 82 -3.45 -3.65 -19.32
C TRP A 82 -4.41 -3.02 -20.30
N HIS A 83 -4.01 -1.91 -20.88
CA HIS A 83 -4.75 -1.20 -21.90
C HIS A 83 -3.93 -1.17 -23.20
N ASP A 84 -4.30 -1.98 -24.17
CA ASP A 84 -3.63 -2.12 -25.49
C ASP A 84 -2.10 -2.20 -25.34
N ALA A 85 -1.43 -1.07 -25.46
CA ALA A 85 0.03 -0.99 -25.43
C ALA A 85 0.59 -0.52 -24.07
N SER A 86 -0.24 -0.39 -23.01
CA SER A 86 0.19 0.14 -21.73
C SER A 86 -0.04 -0.82 -20.58
N GLY A 87 1.02 -1.04 -19.79
CA GLY A 87 0.96 -1.74 -18.52
C GLY A 87 0.76 -0.78 -17.34
N PRO A 88 0.61 -1.33 -16.12
CA PRO A 88 0.46 -0.55 -14.89
C PRO A 88 1.62 0.40 -14.62
N TRP A 89 1.29 1.55 -14.01
CA TRP A 89 2.27 2.51 -13.53
C TRP A 89 3.15 1.95 -12.42
N LEU A 90 4.42 2.38 -12.44
CA LEU A 90 5.44 2.15 -11.42
C LEU A 90 5.96 3.50 -10.88
N GLY A 91 6.72 3.47 -9.78
CA GLY A 91 7.19 4.66 -9.07
C GLY A 91 8.41 5.37 -9.67
N GLY A 92 8.85 4.97 -10.86
CA GLY A 92 9.96 5.63 -11.55
C GLY A 92 9.54 6.90 -12.26
N PHE A 93 10.39 7.94 -12.19
CA PHE A 93 10.19 9.22 -12.88
C PHE A 93 11.52 9.91 -13.15
N GLN A 94 11.56 10.81 -14.15
CA GLN A 94 12.71 11.69 -14.40
C GLN A 94 12.56 13.03 -13.68
N SER A 95 13.64 13.51 -13.05
CA SER A 95 13.66 14.85 -12.44
C SER A 95 15.10 15.44 -12.48
N PRO A 96 15.32 16.55 -13.18
CA PRO A 96 14.38 17.18 -14.09
C PRO A 96 14.07 16.31 -15.31
N ALA A 97 12.88 16.44 -15.88
CA ALA A 97 12.56 15.85 -17.18
C ALA A 97 13.51 16.41 -18.26
N THR A 98 14.05 15.54 -19.06
CA THR A 98 15.05 15.90 -20.08
C THR A 98 14.81 15.12 -21.35
N GLN A 99 15.33 15.61 -22.49
CA GLN A 99 15.32 14.87 -23.76
C GLN A 99 16.42 13.80 -23.84
N GLN A 100 17.10 13.51 -22.74
CA GLN A 100 18.01 12.37 -22.61
C GLN A 100 17.27 11.24 -21.92
N ALA A 101 16.57 10.45 -22.68
CA ALA A 101 15.64 9.43 -22.19
C ALA A 101 16.21 8.53 -21.08
N ALA A 102 17.51 8.22 -21.10
CA ALA A 102 18.14 7.37 -20.09
C ALA A 102 18.67 8.10 -18.85
N ALA A 103 18.54 9.44 -18.78
CA ALA A 103 19.15 10.23 -17.71
C ALA A 103 18.15 10.59 -16.61
N ASN A 104 18.65 10.86 -15.40
CA ASN A 104 17.90 11.45 -14.27
C ASN A 104 16.64 10.67 -13.83
N TRP A 105 16.67 9.36 -13.94
CA TRP A 105 15.62 8.52 -13.37
C TRP A 105 15.78 8.38 -11.85
N HIS A 106 14.66 8.46 -11.16
CA HIS A 106 14.54 8.35 -9.71
C HIS A 106 13.34 7.51 -9.35
N TRP A 107 13.38 6.91 -8.16
CA TRP A 107 12.20 6.33 -7.52
C TRP A 107 11.50 7.35 -6.62
N VAL A 108 10.17 7.26 -6.51
CA VAL A 108 9.36 8.11 -5.61
C VAL A 108 9.77 8.00 -4.15
N THR A 109 10.38 6.89 -3.75
CA THR A 109 10.90 6.62 -2.40
C THR A 109 12.26 7.29 -2.13
N GLY A 110 12.98 7.69 -3.18
CA GLY A 110 14.36 8.15 -3.07
C GLY A 110 15.40 7.02 -2.99
N GLU A 111 14.99 5.77 -3.15
CA GLU A 111 15.91 4.64 -3.27
C GLU A 111 16.82 4.79 -4.48
N ALA A 112 17.97 4.09 -4.43
CA ALA A 112 18.95 4.19 -5.48
C ALA A 112 18.49 3.57 -6.80
N TRP A 113 18.59 4.30 -7.90
CA TRP A 113 18.28 3.81 -9.24
C TRP A 113 19.42 2.94 -9.80
N ASN A 114 19.58 1.73 -9.26
CA ASN A 114 20.68 0.81 -9.59
C ASN A 114 20.25 -0.39 -10.43
N TYR A 115 18.97 -0.70 -10.47
CA TYR A 115 18.39 -1.75 -11.28
C TYR A 115 17.50 -1.13 -12.35
N THR A 116 17.56 -1.67 -13.56
CA THR A 116 16.68 -1.30 -14.68
C THR A 116 16.27 -2.54 -15.46
N ASN A 117 15.07 -2.52 -16.00
CA ASN A 117 14.54 -3.61 -16.83
C ASN A 117 13.82 -3.07 -18.08
N TRP A 118 14.45 -2.11 -18.74
CA TRP A 118 13.92 -1.48 -19.94
C TRP A 118 13.63 -2.49 -21.05
N GLN A 119 12.54 -2.32 -21.76
CA GLN A 119 12.27 -3.05 -23.01
C GLN A 119 13.31 -2.67 -24.06
N PRO A 120 13.71 -3.58 -24.94
CA PRO A 120 14.66 -3.23 -26.02
C PRO A 120 14.22 -1.99 -26.81
N GLY A 121 15.09 -0.98 -26.85
CA GLY A 121 14.82 0.31 -27.46
C GLY A 121 14.24 1.38 -26.53
N GLN A 122 13.97 1.02 -25.26
CA GLN A 122 13.54 1.96 -24.23
C GLN A 122 14.68 2.27 -23.24
N PRO A 123 14.66 3.39 -22.53
CA PRO A 123 13.74 4.52 -22.71
C PRO A 123 14.09 5.32 -23.97
N ASN A 124 13.12 5.95 -24.63
CA ASN A 124 13.34 6.51 -25.97
C ASN A 124 12.79 7.92 -26.23
N ASP A 125 12.05 8.53 -25.28
CA ASP A 125 11.41 9.84 -25.49
C ASP A 125 10.65 9.90 -26.83
N SER A 126 9.76 8.96 -27.10
CA SER A 126 9.13 8.74 -28.39
C SER A 126 8.51 10.02 -28.96
N GLY A 127 8.81 10.30 -30.22
CA GLY A 127 8.30 11.49 -30.91
C GLY A 127 8.90 12.81 -30.43
N GLY A 128 10.06 12.80 -29.75
CA GLY A 128 10.73 13.98 -29.25
C GLY A 128 10.02 14.66 -28.08
N LYS A 129 9.23 13.90 -27.33
CA LYS A 129 8.55 14.32 -26.12
C LYS A 129 9.30 13.79 -24.91
N ALA A 130 9.27 14.53 -23.81
CA ALA A 130 9.78 14.02 -22.54
C ALA A 130 8.82 12.96 -21.99
N GLU A 131 9.18 11.69 -22.15
CA GLU A 131 8.46 10.54 -21.55
C GLU A 131 9.12 10.26 -20.20
N ASP A 132 8.67 10.98 -19.18
CA ASP A 132 9.34 11.11 -17.90
C ASP A 132 8.73 10.24 -16.78
N LYS A 133 7.85 9.27 -17.13
CA LYS A 133 7.19 8.37 -16.18
C LYS A 133 7.35 6.91 -16.58
N LEU A 134 7.43 6.04 -15.57
CA LEU A 134 7.69 4.62 -15.72
C LEU A 134 6.41 3.79 -15.68
N GLN A 135 6.26 2.89 -16.65
CA GLN A 135 5.24 1.83 -16.65
C GLN A 135 5.86 0.48 -17.04
N PHE A 136 5.13 -0.61 -16.79
CA PHE A 136 5.42 -1.85 -17.50
C PHE A 136 5.19 -1.66 -19.01
N GLY A 137 5.99 -2.33 -19.82
CA GLY A 137 6.05 -2.11 -21.27
C GLY A 137 4.84 -2.62 -22.06
N PHE A 138 4.97 -2.52 -23.38
CA PHE A 138 3.91 -2.76 -24.35
C PHE A 138 3.34 -4.17 -24.37
N ALA A 139 2.14 -4.31 -25.03
CA ALA A 139 1.59 -5.60 -25.40
C ALA A 139 2.52 -6.40 -26.36
N PRO A 140 2.63 -7.76 -26.23
CA PRO A 140 1.95 -8.53 -25.21
C PRO A 140 2.49 -8.20 -23.80
N ARG A 141 1.74 -8.50 -22.73
CA ARG A 141 2.18 -8.26 -21.36
C ARG A 141 3.60 -8.77 -21.12
N VAL A 142 4.51 -7.85 -20.78
CA VAL A 142 5.92 -8.14 -20.55
C VAL A 142 6.41 -7.53 -19.25
N SER A 143 7.40 -8.16 -18.63
CA SER A 143 7.98 -7.68 -17.37
C SER A 143 8.98 -6.53 -17.56
N THR A 144 9.26 -6.14 -18.80
CA THR A 144 10.15 -5.02 -19.13
C THR A 144 9.41 -3.70 -19.04
N TRP A 145 10.16 -2.60 -18.96
CA TRP A 145 9.66 -1.27 -18.70
C TRP A 145 9.64 -0.38 -19.94
N ASN A 146 8.77 0.60 -19.92
CA ASN A 146 8.65 1.65 -20.92
C ASN A 146 8.55 3.03 -20.24
N ASP A 147 9.17 4.03 -20.86
CA ASP A 147 8.99 5.44 -20.55
C ASP A 147 7.78 5.99 -21.30
N ILE A 148 7.00 6.86 -20.64
CA ILE A 148 5.83 7.50 -21.23
C ILE A 148 5.52 8.80 -20.49
N MET A 149 4.73 9.69 -21.10
CA MET A 149 4.24 10.90 -20.44
C MET A 149 3.18 10.56 -19.39
N SER A 150 3.08 11.35 -18.32
CA SER A 150 2.02 11.21 -17.29
C SER A 150 0.62 11.17 -17.91
N ILE A 151 0.38 11.96 -18.95
CA ILE A 151 -0.86 11.95 -19.73
C ILE A 151 -0.50 11.89 -21.22
N ASP A 152 -0.50 10.68 -21.80
CA ASP A 152 -0.30 10.54 -23.24
C ASP A 152 -1.54 11.02 -24.01
N PRO A 153 -1.38 11.78 -25.10
CA PRO A 153 -2.51 12.22 -25.93
C PRO A 153 -3.24 11.05 -26.59
N THR A 154 -2.58 9.91 -26.79
CA THR A 154 -3.16 8.70 -27.38
C THR A 154 -3.82 7.85 -26.29
N PRO A 155 -5.15 7.70 -26.26
CA PRO A 155 -5.82 6.98 -25.18
C PRO A 155 -5.32 5.54 -24.98
N ALA A 156 -4.93 4.83 -26.03
CA ALA A 156 -4.41 3.46 -25.98
C ALA A 156 -3.10 3.31 -25.18
N TYR A 157 -2.38 4.42 -24.98
CA TYR A 157 -1.13 4.45 -24.21
C TYR A 157 -1.32 4.92 -22.78
N ARG A 158 -2.55 5.10 -22.31
CA ARG A 158 -2.84 5.50 -20.92
C ARG A 158 -3.11 4.27 -20.06
N PRO A 159 -2.35 4.05 -18.98
CA PRO A 159 -2.58 2.92 -18.07
C PRO A 159 -3.96 2.91 -17.42
N LEU A 160 -4.48 1.69 -17.18
CA LEU A 160 -5.71 1.42 -16.43
C LEU A 160 -5.46 1.09 -14.97
N ALA A 161 -4.19 0.90 -14.61
CA ALA A 161 -3.81 0.40 -13.30
C ALA A 161 -2.47 0.97 -12.86
N TYR A 162 -2.19 0.82 -11.58
CA TYR A 162 -0.90 1.13 -10.96
C TYR A 162 -0.60 0.12 -9.87
N VAL A 163 0.67 0.00 -9.50
CA VAL A 163 1.10 -0.86 -8.40
C VAL A 163 1.40 0.02 -7.20
N VAL A 164 0.78 -0.29 -6.07
CA VAL A 164 1.08 0.33 -4.78
C VAL A 164 1.97 -0.60 -3.98
N GLU A 165 2.91 -0.02 -3.28
CA GLU A 165 3.82 -0.70 -2.36
C GLU A 165 3.73 -0.04 -0.97
N TRP A 166 3.89 -0.84 0.09
CA TRP A 166 3.93 -0.42 1.49
C TRP A 166 5.05 -1.13 2.23
N ASP A 167 5.76 -0.41 3.09
CA ASP A 167 6.82 -0.97 3.96
C ASP A 167 6.28 -1.91 5.05
N HIS A 168 4.97 -1.94 5.27
CA HIS A 168 4.30 -2.74 6.28
C HIS A 168 2.91 -3.16 5.79
N ASP A 169 2.30 -4.15 6.43
CA ASP A 169 0.94 -4.57 6.08
C ASP A 169 -0.04 -3.38 6.22
N PRO A 170 -0.58 -2.83 5.12
CA PRO A 170 -1.50 -1.69 5.17
C PRO A 170 -2.84 -2.05 5.82
N LEU A 171 -3.12 -3.34 5.96
CA LEU A 171 -4.29 -3.85 6.65
C LEU A 171 -3.96 -4.28 8.09
N ALA A 172 -2.70 -4.08 8.55
CA ALA A 172 -2.36 -4.31 9.93
C ALA A 172 -3.10 -3.31 10.82
N PRO A 173 -3.92 -3.78 11.74
CA PRO A 173 -4.70 -2.89 12.57
C PRO A 173 -3.80 -2.19 13.58
N SER A 174 -3.98 -0.89 13.76
CA SER A 174 -3.40 -0.16 14.88
C SER A 174 -4.13 -0.52 16.17
N LEU A 175 -3.39 -0.95 17.20
CA LEU A 175 -3.96 -1.23 18.50
C LEU A 175 -4.03 0.07 19.32
N GLU A 176 -5.24 0.51 19.63
CA GLU A 176 -5.48 1.64 20.51
C GLU A 176 -5.72 1.17 21.95
N ILE A 177 -5.05 1.81 22.90
CA ILE A 177 -5.23 1.56 24.33
C ILE A 177 -5.99 2.72 24.95
N ARG A 178 -7.08 2.41 25.64
CA ARG A 178 -7.99 3.42 26.21
C ARG A 178 -8.34 3.10 27.68
N GLY A 179 -8.59 4.15 28.43
CA GLY A 179 -9.42 4.21 29.64
C GLY A 179 -9.07 3.34 30.84
N SER A 180 -10.04 3.32 31.74
CA SER A 180 -10.07 2.47 32.93
C SER A 180 -11.53 2.01 33.08
N PRO A 181 -11.87 0.73 32.91
CA PRO A 181 -10.95 -0.40 32.67
C PRO A 181 -10.12 -0.25 31.39
N LEU A 182 -8.99 -0.97 31.33
CA LEU A 182 -8.10 -0.94 30.17
C LEU A 182 -8.80 -1.63 28.97
N GLU A 183 -9.09 -0.84 27.96
CA GLU A 183 -9.75 -1.27 26.74
C GLU A 183 -8.74 -1.21 25.56
N LEU A 184 -8.64 -2.31 24.84
CA LEU A 184 -7.75 -2.49 23.69
C LEU A 184 -8.60 -2.62 22.45
N CYS A 185 -8.53 -1.64 21.58
CA CYS A 185 -9.40 -1.54 20.42
C CYS A 185 -8.60 -1.50 19.11
N TRP A 186 -9.16 -2.09 18.04
CA TRP A 186 -8.59 -2.03 16.70
C TRP A 186 -9.69 -2.02 15.64
N GLN A 187 -9.34 -1.52 14.47
CA GLN A 187 -10.18 -1.62 13.29
C GLN A 187 -9.99 -3.01 12.66
N THR A 188 -11.06 -3.73 12.39
CA THR A 188 -10.99 -5.02 11.70
C THR A 188 -11.13 -4.83 10.18
N ALA A 189 -10.62 -5.77 9.39
CA ALA A 189 -10.87 -5.90 7.96
C ALA A 189 -11.59 -7.22 7.68
N THR A 190 -12.45 -7.25 6.69
CA THR A 190 -13.14 -8.47 6.25
C THR A 190 -12.12 -9.52 5.77
N ASN A 191 -12.45 -10.80 5.95
CA ASN A 191 -11.58 -11.93 5.59
C ASN A 191 -10.25 -11.98 6.37
N ARG A 192 -10.18 -11.32 7.52
CA ARG A 192 -9.06 -11.40 8.46
C ARG A 192 -9.53 -11.92 9.82
N PHE A 193 -8.62 -12.60 10.51
CA PHE A 193 -8.82 -13.07 11.87
C PHE A 193 -7.77 -12.43 12.78
N TYR A 194 -8.18 -12.11 13.99
CA TYR A 194 -7.39 -11.36 14.96
C TYR A 194 -7.31 -12.09 16.28
N GLN A 195 -6.15 -12.04 16.92
CA GLN A 195 -5.97 -12.50 18.29
C GLN A 195 -5.11 -11.53 19.07
N LEU A 196 -5.63 -11.03 20.17
CA LEU A 196 -4.89 -10.15 21.06
C LEU A 196 -4.00 -10.97 21.98
N LEU A 197 -2.71 -10.70 21.95
CA LEU A 197 -1.70 -11.34 22.77
C LEU A 197 -1.19 -10.38 23.82
N CYS A 198 -0.79 -10.91 24.98
CA CYS A 198 -0.10 -10.14 26.00
C CYS A 198 1.16 -10.83 26.51
N SER A 199 2.09 -10.05 27.02
CA SER A 199 3.31 -10.53 27.69
C SER A 199 3.68 -9.60 28.83
N SER A 200 4.29 -10.13 29.87
CA SER A 200 4.88 -9.36 30.95
C SER A 200 6.36 -9.01 30.71
N ASP A 201 6.98 -9.63 29.69
CA ASP A 201 8.40 -9.50 29.38
C ASP A 201 8.64 -9.57 27.88
N LEU A 202 9.32 -8.57 27.33
CA LEU A 202 9.70 -8.49 25.92
C LEU A 202 10.96 -9.31 25.58
N THR A 203 11.75 -9.70 26.60
CA THR A 203 13.03 -10.37 26.36
C THR A 203 12.87 -11.87 26.08
N THR A 204 11.80 -12.47 26.59
CA THR A 204 11.54 -13.92 26.46
C THR A 204 10.78 -14.31 25.22
N ASN A 205 10.25 -13.34 24.47
CA ASN A 205 9.35 -13.54 23.33
C ASN A 205 8.15 -14.47 23.64
N GLN A 206 7.76 -14.55 24.91
CA GLN A 206 6.60 -15.34 25.34
C GLN A 206 5.35 -14.50 25.30
N TRP A 207 4.49 -14.81 24.33
CA TRP A 207 3.22 -14.17 24.13
C TRP A 207 2.10 -15.16 24.36
N VAL A 208 1.13 -14.79 25.18
CA VAL A 208 -0.07 -15.60 25.46
C VAL A 208 -1.31 -14.86 24.98
N PRO A 209 -2.32 -15.58 24.46
CA PRO A 209 -3.59 -14.96 24.12
C PRO A 209 -4.24 -14.31 25.33
N LEU A 210 -4.75 -13.08 25.18
CA LEU A 210 -5.56 -12.44 26.20
C LEU A 210 -6.91 -13.16 26.32
N HIS A 211 -7.45 -13.56 25.17
CA HIS A 211 -8.62 -14.41 25.03
C HIS A 211 -8.31 -15.57 24.07
N THR A 212 -8.92 -16.74 24.30
CA THR A 212 -8.60 -17.96 23.54
C THR A 212 -9.15 -17.95 22.11
N ASN A 213 -10.20 -17.18 21.85
CA ASN A 213 -10.88 -17.18 20.56
C ASN A 213 -10.26 -16.16 19.61
N TRP A 214 -10.23 -16.53 18.32
CA TRP A 214 -9.93 -15.61 17.25
C TRP A 214 -11.18 -14.76 16.91
N VAL A 215 -10.97 -13.48 16.70
CA VAL A 215 -11.99 -12.53 16.27
C VAL A 215 -12.02 -12.50 14.74
N SER A 216 -13.16 -12.86 14.15
CA SER A 216 -13.36 -12.68 12.70
C SER A 216 -13.64 -11.21 12.40
N GLY A 217 -12.88 -10.64 11.46
CA GLY A 217 -13.08 -9.25 11.04
C GLY A 217 -14.30 -9.10 10.14
N ASP A 218 -15.09 -8.10 10.42
CA ASP A 218 -16.32 -7.72 9.69
C ASP A 218 -16.24 -6.30 9.09
N GLY A 219 -15.07 -5.65 9.20
CA GLY A 219 -14.87 -4.27 8.77
C GLY A 219 -15.26 -3.24 9.83
N THR A 220 -15.65 -3.67 11.04
CA THR A 220 -15.99 -2.76 12.14
C THR A 220 -14.86 -2.65 13.16
N ARG A 221 -15.00 -1.71 14.08
CA ARG A 221 -14.11 -1.58 15.23
C ARG A 221 -14.44 -2.67 16.26
N HIS A 222 -13.42 -3.40 16.70
CA HIS A 222 -13.50 -4.38 17.78
C HIS A 222 -12.73 -3.89 18.99
N CYS A 223 -13.21 -4.20 20.20
CA CYS A 223 -12.56 -3.86 21.47
C CYS A 223 -12.60 -5.04 22.43
N GLU A 224 -11.50 -5.27 23.14
CA GLU A 224 -11.40 -6.22 24.24
C GLU A 224 -10.94 -5.51 25.52
N ILE A 225 -11.44 -5.99 26.67
CA ILE A 225 -11.08 -5.43 27.98
C ILE A 225 -10.10 -6.36 28.66
N ASP A 226 -8.95 -5.82 29.08
CA ASP A 226 -8.11 -6.53 30.01
C ASP A 226 -8.68 -6.39 31.43
N VAL A 227 -9.36 -7.42 31.86
CA VAL A 227 -9.99 -7.46 33.22
C VAL A 227 -8.98 -7.59 34.34
N ASN A 228 -7.73 -7.90 34.03
CA ASN A 228 -6.68 -8.06 35.05
C ASN A 228 -5.39 -7.29 34.68
N PRO A 229 -5.47 -5.96 34.46
CA PRO A 229 -4.29 -5.17 34.12
C PRO A 229 -3.26 -5.06 35.27
N ALA A 230 -3.68 -5.34 36.51
CA ALA A 230 -2.88 -5.17 37.71
C ALA A 230 -2.02 -6.40 38.08
N GLY A 231 -2.12 -7.51 37.36
CA GLY A 231 -1.42 -8.76 37.70
C GLY A 231 0.10 -8.75 37.42
N SER A 232 0.61 -7.70 36.78
CA SER A 232 2.05 -7.50 36.53
C SER A 232 2.36 -6.00 36.50
N PRO A 233 3.53 -5.55 37.01
CA PRO A 233 3.92 -4.14 37.01
C PRO A 233 4.11 -3.56 35.60
N LYS A 234 4.27 -4.42 34.60
CA LYS A 234 4.30 -4.06 33.16
C LYS A 234 3.58 -5.12 32.38
N LYS A 235 2.76 -4.69 31.41
CA LYS A 235 2.07 -5.58 30.47
C LYS A 235 2.20 -5.00 29.08
N PHE A 236 2.59 -5.83 28.14
CA PHE A 236 2.75 -5.49 26.73
C PHE A 236 1.65 -6.21 25.94
N TYR A 237 1.17 -5.58 24.88
CA TYR A 237 0.12 -6.13 24.04
C TYR A 237 0.58 -6.15 22.59
N ARG A 238 0.16 -7.18 21.88
CA ARG A 238 0.38 -7.35 20.45
C ARG A 238 -0.86 -7.92 19.81
N LEU A 239 -1.26 -7.38 18.68
CA LEU A 239 -2.32 -7.92 17.87
C LEU A 239 -1.72 -8.81 16.77
N LEU A 240 -2.16 -10.07 16.74
CA LEU A 240 -1.82 -11.02 15.70
C LEU A 240 -2.94 -11.01 14.66
N THR A 241 -2.59 -11.05 13.38
CA THR A 241 -3.55 -11.14 12.28
C THR A 241 -3.19 -12.25 11.30
N THR A 242 -4.19 -12.91 10.73
CA THR A 242 -4.03 -13.96 9.72
C THR A 242 -5.23 -13.98 8.76
N ASN A 243 -5.03 -14.54 7.56
CA ASN A 243 -6.11 -14.71 6.57
C ASN A 243 -6.98 -15.95 6.84
N ALA A 244 -6.53 -16.85 7.70
CA ALA A 244 -7.30 -18.00 8.17
C ALA A 244 -6.94 -18.30 9.63
N PRO A 245 -7.90 -18.67 10.51
CA PRO A 245 -7.56 -19.09 11.86
C PRO A 245 -6.70 -20.36 11.78
N PRO A 246 -5.69 -20.51 12.64
CA PRO A 246 -4.98 -21.79 12.76
C PRO A 246 -5.95 -22.86 13.24
N HIS A 247 -5.80 -24.05 12.69
CA HIS A 247 -6.60 -25.25 13.02
C HIS A 247 -6.20 -25.81 14.38
#